data_19037222ac0f77711e2972be50d3dcc3
#
_entry.id   19037222ac0f77711e2972be50d3dcc3
#
_cell.length_a   1.000
_cell.length_b   1.000
_cell.length_c   1.000
_cell.angle_alpha   90.00
_cell.angle_beta   90.00
_cell.angle_gamma   90.00
#
_symmetry.space_group_name_H-M   'P 1'
#
loop_
_entity.id
_entity.type
_entity.pdbx_description
1 polymer ?
#
loop_
_entity_poly.entity_id
_entity_poly.type
_entity_poly.pdbx_seq_one_letter_code
_entity_poly.pdbx_strand_id
1 'polypeptide(L)'
;MAIRPYTDTATYRNLLRTGCATINFSSDPLLYYFSALKFLKAECLKGMFKRSEAVDSPELRKADAVLSVDVERIRGEGKKRALFECSVLSIRGPKVKSVEPYSRAPHALMECIIHATRIKPYAESDLNEAKRLLSLIEHHRSVISRVARYSTYAQAADEIYTYCRRVVSEYEAHNKDA
;
A
#
# COMPACT_ATOMS: atom_id res chain seq x y z
N MET A 1 -14.07 16.75 0.06
CA MET A 1 -13.77 15.32 0.40
C MET A 1 -13.00 15.23 1.71
N ALA A 2 -12.73 14.01 2.24
CA ALA A 2 -11.98 13.89 3.49
C ALA A 2 -10.88 12.83 3.41
N ILE A 3 -9.72 13.11 4.03
CA ILE A 3 -8.58 12.20 4.18
C ILE A 3 -8.41 11.94 5.68
N ARG A 4 -8.18 10.67 6.05
CA ARG A 4 -8.12 10.28 7.46
C ARG A 4 -6.87 9.45 7.80
N PRO A 5 -5.68 10.05 7.77
CA PRO A 5 -4.42 9.36 8.07
C PRO A 5 -4.26 9.08 9.56
N TYR A 6 -3.42 8.09 9.89
CA TYR A 6 -2.86 7.95 11.23
C TYR A 6 -1.86 9.07 11.51
N THR A 7 -1.84 9.57 12.75
CA THR A 7 -1.05 10.75 13.15
C THR A 7 0.45 10.48 13.26
N ASP A 8 0.86 9.23 13.33
CA ASP A 8 2.26 8.79 13.32
C ASP A 8 2.87 8.63 11.91
N THR A 9 2.07 8.82 10.85
CA THR A 9 2.49 8.59 9.46
C THR A 9 3.17 9.81 8.81
N ALA A 10 4.00 9.54 7.79
CA ALA A 10 4.56 10.60 6.94
C ALA A 10 3.46 11.38 6.20
N THR A 11 2.36 10.72 5.80
CA THR A 11 1.21 11.36 5.15
C THR A 11 0.61 12.45 6.04
N TYR A 12 0.41 12.17 7.32
CA TYR A 12 -0.09 13.15 8.27
C TYR A 12 0.84 14.37 8.38
N ARG A 13 2.14 14.12 8.60
CA ARG A 13 3.15 15.21 8.72
C ARG A 13 3.24 16.04 7.45
N ASN A 14 3.16 15.40 6.27
CA ASN A 14 3.19 16.13 5.01
C ASN A 14 1.96 16.98 4.81
N LEU A 15 0.75 16.45 5.08
CA LEU A 15 -0.50 17.22 5.01
C LEU A 15 -0.49 18.46 5.91
N LEU A 16 0.05 18.32 7.13
CA LEU A 16 0.23 19.48 8.04
C LEU A 16 1.19 20.51 7.46
N ARG A 17 2.28 20.06 6.83
CA ARG A 17 3.34 20.94 6.32
C ARG A 17 2.96 21.65 5.02
N THR A 18 2.29 20.95 4.10
CA THR A 18 2.04 21.48 2.74
C THR A 18 0.62 22.00 2.54
N GLY A 19 -0.32 21.61 3.41
CA GLY A 19 -1.74 21.97 3.27
C GLY A 19 -2.42 21.34 2.04
N CYS A 20 -1.74 20.50 1.28
CA CYS A 20 -2.28 19.93 0.04
C CYS A 20 -1.85 18.48 -0.17
N ALA A 21 -2.50 17.79 -1.09
CA ALA A 21 -2.14 16.44 -1.50
C ALA A 21 -2.57 16.09 -2.92
N THR A 22 -1.97 15.04 -3.46
CA THR A 22 -2.50 14.31 -4.61
C THR A 22 -3.00 12.94 -4.19
N ILE A 23 -4.21 12.57 -4.61
CA ILE A 23 -4.79 11.25 -4.41
C ILE A 23 -4.71 10.53 -5.75
N ASN A 24 -3.88 9.48 -5.78
CA ASN A 24 -3.59 8.74 -6.99
C ASN A 24 -4.39 7.44 -6.99
N PHE A 25 -5.18 7.22 -8.04
CA PHE A 25 -5.92 5.98 -8.27
C PHE A 25 -5.17 5.12 -9.26
N SER A 26 -5.05 3.84 -8.97
CA SER A 26 -4.43 2.87 -9.87
C SER A 26 -5.07 1.50 -9.72
N SER A 27 -5.24 0.81 -10.83
CA SER A 27 -5.62 -0.59 -10.89
C SER A 27 -4.40 -1.54 -10.90
N ASP A 28 -3.17 -0.99 -10.94
CA ASP A 28 -1.93 -1.76 -10.93
C ASP A 28 -1.51 -2.13 -9.50
N PRO A 29 -1.62 -3.41 -9.09
CA PRO A 29 -1.25 -3.83 -7.74
C PRO A 29 0.26 -3.74 -7.47
N LEU A 30 1.12 -3.65 -8.48
CA LEU A 30 2.55 -3.44 -8.27
C LEU A 30 2.86 -2.06 -7.67
N LEU A 31 2.08 -1.03 -8.03
CA LEU A 31 2.21 0.29 -7.41
C LEU A 31 1.89 0.23 -5.92
N TYR A 32 0.87 -0.54 -5.50
CA TYR A 32 0.56 -0.76 -4.09
C TYR A 32 1.67 -1.55 -3.40
N TYR A 33 2.20 -2.60 -4.03
CA TYR A 33 3.32 -3.37 -3.52
C TYR A 33 4.54 -2.48 -3.22
N PHE A 34 4.98 -1.67 -4.17
CA PHE A 34 6.13 -0.78 -4.00
C PHE A 34 5.90 0.30 -2.93
N SER A 35 4.68 0.83 -2.82
CA SER A 35 4.38 1.88 -1.85
C SER A 35 4.18 1.34 -0.42
N ALA A 36 3.56 0.17 -0.26
CA ALA A 36 3.29 -0.44 1.03
C ALA A 36 4.53 -1.11 1.64
N LEU A 37 5.34 -1.75 0.80
CA LEU A 37 6.53 -2.53 1.20
C LEU A 37 7.82 -1.89 0.68
N LYS A 38 7.90 -0.57 0.77
CA LYS A 38 9.04 0.24 0.28
C LYS A 38 10.40 -0.19 0.83
N PHE A 39 10.45 -0.83 2.00
CA PHE A 39 11.66 -1.37 2.59
C PHE A 39 12.23 -2.57 1.83
N LEU A 40 11.42 -3.27 1.01
CA LEU A 40 11.90 -4.35 0.14
C LEU A 40 12.43 -3.83 -1.21
N LYS A 41 11.85 -2.75 -1.73
CA LYS A 41 12.10 -2.27 -3.10
C LYS A 41 12.11 -0.73 -3.20
N ALA A 42 12.84 -0.06 -2.30
CA ALA A 42 12.90 1.41 -2.26
C ALA A 42 13.35 2.03 -3.60
N GLU A 43 14.27 1.35 -4.31
CA GLU A 43 14.75 1.82 -5.61
C GLU A 43 13.66 1.90 -6.68
N CYS A 44 12.66 0.99 -6.62
CA CYS A 44 11.57 0.97 -7.61
C CYS A 44 10.65 2.20 -7.53
N LEU A 45 10.69 2.95 -6.41
CA LEU A 45 9.96 4.20 -6.27
C LEU A 45 10.64 5.38 -6.97
N LYS A 46 11.95 5.28 -7.26
CA LYS A 46 12.69 6.33 -7.96
C LYS A 46 12.11 6.50 -9.36
N GLY A 47 11.78 7.74 -9.73
CA GLY A 47 11.23 8.06 -11.05
C GLY A 47 9.74 7.74 -11.26
N MET A 48 9.05 7.08 -10.31
CA MET A 48 7.60 6.84 -10.40
C MET A 48 6.77 8.11 -10.20
N PHE A 49 7.34 9.11 -9.55
CA PHE A 49 6.67 10.36 -9.26
C PHE A 49 7.08 11.48 -10.22
N LYS A 50 6.20 12.42 -10.42
CA LYS A 50 6.46 13.73 -11.02
C LYS A 50 5.83 14.81 -10.14
N ARG A 51 6.25 16.07 -10.32
CA ARG A 51 5.61 17.20 -9.66
C ARG A 51 4.17 17.36 -10.20
N SER A 52 3.22 17.61 -9.32
CA SER A 52 1.88 18.03 -9.76
C SER A 52 1.92 19.47 -10.24
N GLU A 53 1.09 19.78 -11.23
CA GLU A 53 0.93 21.14 -11.75
C GLU A 53 -0.05 21.96 -10.89
N ALA A 54 -0.93 21.28 -10.14
CA ALA A 54 -2.02 21.91 -9.41
C ALA A 54 -1.70 22.20 -7.94
N VAL A 55 -0.81 21.40 -7.32
CA VAL A 55 -0.48 21.50 -5.88
C VAL A 55 0.98 21.14 -5.62
N ASP A 56 1.54 21.60 -4.49
CA ASP A 56 2.91 21.24 -4.08
C ASP A 56 2.96 19.84 -3.44
N SER A 57 2.58 18.84 -4.24
CA SER A 57 2.61 17.43 -3.87
C SER A 57 3.00 16.58 -5.08
N PRO A 58 3.79 15.51 -4.91
CA PRO A 58 4.13 14.62 -6.02
C PRO A 58 2.93 13.78 -6.45
N GLU A 59 2.79 13.52 -7.75
CA GLU A 59 1.80 12.60 -8.31
C GLU A 59 2.47 11.41 -9.01
N LEU A 60 1.79 10.28 -9.05
CA LEU A 60 2.26 9.10 -9.79
C LEU A 60 2.14 9.33 -11.30
N ARG A 61 3.24 9.09 -12.03
CA ARG A 61 3.28 9.21 -13.50
C ARG A 61 2.27 8.32 -14.22
N LYS A 62 2.05 7.11 -13.67
CA LYS A 62 1.20 6.06 -14.26
C LYS A 62 -0.13 5.89 -13.52
N ALA A 63 -0.55 6.87 -12.73
CA ALA A 63 -1.89 6.81 -12.12
C ALA A 63 -2.97 6.83 -13.20
N ASP A 64 -4.03 6.02 -12.99
CA ASP A 64 -5.20 5.99 -13.86
C ASP A 64 -6.00 7.28 -13.72
N ALA A 65 -6.11 7.80 -12.49
CA ALA A 65 -6.67 9.11 -12.19
C ALA A 65 -5.94 9.77 -11.03
N VAL A 66 -5.96 11.10 -10.98
CA VAL A 66 -5.37 11.90 -9.89
C VAL A 66 -6.36 12.99 -9.49
N LEU A 67 -6.61 13.09 -8.17
CA LEU A 67 -7.27 14.26 -7.57
C LEU A 67 -6.19 15.09 -6.90
N SER A 68 -6.13 16.37 -7.22
CA SER A 68 -5.36 17.37 -6.48
C SER A 68 -6.28 18.07 -5.49
N VAL A 69 -5.89 18.11 -4.22
CA VAL A 69 -6.73 18.61 -3.13
C VAL A 69 -5.98 19.60 -2.26
N ASP A 70 -6.72 20.57 -1.72
CA ASP A 70 -6.26 21.51 -0.71
C ASP A 70 -6.98 21.29 0.61
N VAL A 71 -6.27 21.45 1.73
CA VAL A 71 -6.80 21.22 3.07
C VAL A 71 -7.50 22.48 3.56
N GLU A 72 -8.81 22.38 3.79
CA GLU A 72 -9.62 23.50 4.30
C GLU A 72 -9.73 23.48 5.84
N ARG A 73 -9.79 22.27 6.42
CA ARG A 73 -9.98 22.11 7.87
C ARG A 73 -9.37 20.81 8.38
N ILE A 74 -8.85 20.87 9.61
CA ILE A 74 -8.29 19.71 10.31
C ILE A 74 -9.10 19.49 11.59
N ARG A 75 -9.45 18.24 11.86
CA ARG A 75 -10.12 17.84 13.11
C ARG A 75 -9.46 16.61 13.73
N GLY A 76 -9.51 16.52 15.05
CA GLY A 76 -9.02 15.36 15.79
C GLY A 76 -7.50 15.29 15.87
N GLU A 77 -6.82 16.44 15.88
CA GLU A 77 -5.41 16.52 16.24
C GLU A 77 -5.20 15.92 17.64
N GLY A 78 -4.09 15.19 17.81
CA GLY A 78 -3.80 14.47 19.06
C GLY A 78 -4.54 13.13 19.24
N LYS A 79 -5.47 12.76 18.35
CA LYS A 79 -6.09 11.42 18.29
C LYS A 79 -5.27 10.47 17.43
N LYS A 80 -5.55 9.16 17.53
CA LYS A 80 -4.90 8.13 16.71
C LYS A 80 -5.03 8.39 15.20
N ARG A 81 -6.10 9.08 14.77
CA ARG A 81 -6.33 9.52 13.39
C ARG A 81 -6.86 10.95 13.38
N ALA A 82 -6.34 11.78 12.49
CA ALA A 82 -6.87 13.10 12.19
C ALA A 82 -7.74 13.08 10.94
N LEU A 83 -8.73 13.97 10.87
CA LEU A 83 -9.58 14.17 9.72
C LEU A 83 -9.18 15.48 9.03
N PHE A 84 -8.80 15.40 7.77
CA PHE A 84 -8.54 16.53 6.88
C PHE A 84 -9.73 16.68 5.94
N GLU A 85 -10.47 17.77 6.09
CA GLU A 85 -11.52 18.17 5.13
C GLU A 85 -10.82 18.94 4.01
N CYS A 86 -11.03 18.50 2.76
CA CYS A 86 -10.32 19.02 1.61
C CYS A 86 -11.29 19.41 0.48
N SER A 87 -10.98 20.53 -0.20
CA SER A 87 -11.53 20.87 -1.51
C SER A 87 -10.77 20.17 -2.62
N VAL A 88 -11.47 19.86 -3.71
CA VAL A 88 -10.85 19.29 -4.92
C VAL A 88 -10.52 20.44 -5.86
N LEU A 89 -9.24 20.66 -6.14
CA LEU A 89 -8.78 21.72 -7.03
C LEU A 89 -8.74 21.27 -8.49
N SER A 90 -8.35 20.02 -8.74
CA SER A 90 -8.32 19.48 -10.10
C SER A 90 -8.55 17.96 -10.10
N ILE A 91 -9.07 17.49 -11.23
CA ILE A 91 -9.29 16.06 -11.50
C ILE A 91 -8.65 15.76 -12.85
N ARG A 92 -7.64 14.89 -12.85
CA ARG A 92 -7.15 14.29 -14.08
C ARG A 92 -7.80 12.92 -14.20
N GLY A 93 -8.67 12.78 -15.22
CA GLY A 93 -9.45 11.57 -15.45
C GLY A 93 -8.63 10.35 -15.86
N PRO A 94 -9.24 9.17 -15.91
CA PRO A 94 -8.60 7.95 -16.34
C PRO A 94 -8.19 8.06 -17.81
N LYS A 95 -6.98 7.55 -18.10
CA LYS A 95 -6.61 7.29 -19.48
C LYS A 95 -7.47 6.12 -19.98
N VAL A 96 -7.98 6.23 -21.19
CA VAL A 96 -8.67 5.11 -21.85
C VAL A 96 -7.65 3.98 -21.98
N LYS A 97 -7.85 2.91 -21.24
CA LYS A 97 -7.05 1.68 -21.34
C LYS A 97 -7.76 0.71 -22.28
N SER A 98 -6.99 -0.06 -23.02
CA SER A 98 -7.53 -1.24 -23.70
C SER A 98 -8.19 -2.16 -22.67
N VAL A 99 -9.26 -2.81 -23.04
CA VAL A 99 -9.92 -3.82 -22.20
C VAL A 99 -8.99 -5.02 -22.13
N GLU A 100 -8.43 -5.28 -20.94
CA GLU A 100 -7.64 -6.47 -20.70
C GLU A 100 -8.52 -7.59 -20.15
N PRO A 101 -8.24 -8.88 -20.53
CA PRO A 101 -8.93 -10.02 -19.94
C PRO A 101 -8.79 -10.05 -18.42
N TYR A 102 -9.86 -10.42 -17.72
CA TYR A 102 -9.83 -10.58 -16.27
C TYR A 102 -8.76 -11.60 -15.86
N SER A 103 -7.92 -11.21 -14.91
CA SER A 103 -6.92 -12.09 -14.29
C SER A 103 -7.08 -12.12 -12.78
N ARG A 104 -6.95 -13.30 -12.17
CA ARG A 104 -6.98 -13.48 -10.72
C ARG A 104 -5.68 -13.05 -10.04
N ALA A 105 -4.57 -12.99 -10.77
CA ALA A 105 -3.25 -12.72 -10.20
C ALA A 105 -3.14 -11.34 -9.54
N PRO A 106 -3.57 -10.23 -10.16
CA PRO A 106 -3.50 -8.91 -9.52
C PRO A 106 -4.31 -8.84 -8.23
N HIS A 107 -5.51 -9.44 -8.20
CA HIS A 107 -6.36 -9.44 -7.02
C HIS A 107 -5.77 -10.28 -5.88
N ALA A 108 -5.25 -11.46 -6.19
CA ALA A 108 -4.57 -12.31 -5.22
C ALA A 108 -3.29 -11.65 -4.66
N LEU A 109 -2.53 -10.90 -5.48
CA LEU A 109 -1.39 -10.13 -4.99
C LEU A 109 -1.84 -9.00 -4.06
N MET A 110 -2.96 -8.36 -4.34
CA MET A 110 -3.51 -7.33 -3.45
C MET A 110 -3.83 -7.90 -2.06
N GLU A 111 -4.44 -9.08 -1.99
CA GLU A 111 -4.69 -9.77 -0.71
C GLU A 111 -3.39 -10.13 0.01
N CYS A 112 -2.37 -10.63 -0.70
CA CYS A 112 -1.04 -10.85 -0.10
C CYS A 112 -0.49 -9.56 0.55
N ILE A 113 -0.60 -8.41 -0.12
CA ILE A 113 -0.11 -7.12 0.38
C ILE A 113 -0.89 -6.71 1.64
N ILE A 114 -2.23 -6.82 1.61
CA ILE A 114 -3.09 -6.46 2.75
C ILE A 114 -2.74 -7.29 3.99
N HIS A 115 -2.56 -8.60 3.83
CA HIS A 115 -2.18 -9.47 4.93
C HIS A 115 -0.75 -9.18 5.41
N ALA A 116 0.20 -8.99 4.51
CA ALA A 116 1.60 -8.73 4.83
C ALA A 116 1.80 -7.47 5.69
N THR A 117 1.04 -6.40 5.43
CA THR A 117 1.13 -5.16 6.24
C THR A 117 0.69 -5.35 7.69
N ARG A 118 0.00 -6.44 8.01
CA ARG A 118 -0.51 -6.76 9.35
C ARG A 118 0.35 -7.80 10.08
N ILE A 119 1.23 -8.52 9.39
CA ILE A 119 2.01 -9.63 9.95
C ILE A 119 2.82 -9.15 11.18
N LYS A 120 3.61 -8.09 11.07
CA LYS A 120 4.46 -7.62 12.16
C LYS A 120 3.65 -7.17 13.38
N PRO A 121 2.63 -6.31 13.28
CA PRO A 121 1.78 -5.94 14.41
C PRO A 121 1.15 -7.14 15.13
N TYR A 122 0.72 -8.17 14.39
CA TYR A 122 0.15 -9.36 15.00
C TYR A 122 1.21 -10.30 15.56
N ALA A 123 2.38 -10.43 14.95
CA ALA A 123 3.48 -11.19 15.52
C ALA A 123 3.90 -10.67 16.92
N GLU A 124 3.76 -9.36 17.16
CA GLU A 124 4.02 -8.71 18.44
C GLU A 124 2.90 -8.89 19.48
N SER A 125 1.64 -9.04 19.06
CA SER A 125 0.48 -9.05 19.97
C SER A 125 -0.30 -10.38 20.00
N ASP A 126 -0.37 -11.09 18.88
CA ASP A 126 -1.10 -12.36 18.71
C ASP A 126 -0.43 -13.21 17.62
N LEU A 127 0.53 -14.03 18.03
CA LEU A 127 1.28 -14.89 17.11
C LEU A 127 0.40 -15.88 16.34
N ASN A 128 -0.73 -16.33 16.91
CA ASN A 128 -1.63 -17.25 16.23
C ASN A 128 -2.32 -16.55 15.05
N GLU A 129 -2.75 -15.30 15.23
CA GLU A 129 -3.31 -14.51 14.13
C GLU A 129 -2.24 -14.20 13.06
N ALA A 130 -0.98 -13.91 13.43
CA ALA A 130 0.10 -13.75 12.47
C ALA A 130 0.32 -15.02 11.62
N LYS A 131 0.28 -16.21 12.24
CA LYS A 131 0.36 -17.51 11.54
C LYS A 131 -0.82 -17.72 10.60
N ARG A 132 -2.03 -17.36 11.02
CA ARG A 132 -3.23 -17.43 10.19
C ARG A 132 -3.10 -16.53 8.96
N LEU A 133 -2.61 -15.30 9.12
CA LEU A 133 -2.36 -14.38 8.00
C LEU A 133 -1.28 -14.91 7.05
N LEU A 134 -0.21 -15.53 7.58
CA LEU A 134 0.82 -16.15 6.77
C LEU A 134 0.27 -17.28 5.90
N SER A 135 -0.64 -18.12 6.43
CA SER A 135 -1.29 -19.18 5.65
C SER A 135 -2.18 -18.63 4.54
N LEU A 136 -2.84 -17.48 4.75
CA LEU A 136 -3.61 -16.79 3.71
C LEU A 136 -2.70 -16.24 2.61
N ILE A 137 -1.55 -15.66 2.96
CA ILE A 137 -0.54 -15.21 1.99
C ILE A 137 -0.07 -16.41 1.13
N GLU A 138 0.20 -17.55 1.74
CA GLU A 138 0.60 -18.76 1.02
C GLU A 138 -0.49 -19.25 0.06
N HIS A 139 -1.76 -19.23 0.49
CA HIS A 139 -2.89 -19.55 -0.38
C HIS A 139 -2.94 -18.64 -1.61
N HIS A 140 -2.90 -17.33 -1.45
CA HIS A 140 -2.96 -16.36 -2.54
C HIS A 140 -1.73 -16.47 -3.47
N ARG A 141 -0.54 -16.67 -2.90
CA ARG A 141 0.68 -16.99 -3.65
C ARG A 141 0.49 -18.22 -4.54
N SER A 142 -0.12 -19.28 -4.01
CA SER A 142 -0.41 -20.50 -4.80
C SER A 142 -1.39 -20.25 -5.96
N VAL A 143 -2.37 -19.36 -5.77
CA VAL A 143 -3.28 -18.93 -6.84
C VAL A 143 -2.49 -18.21 -7.94
N ILE A 144 -1.64 -17.26 -7.60
CA ILE A 144 -0.82 -16.49 -8.55
C ILE A 144 0.10 -17.44 -9.34
N SER A 145 0.78 -18.35 -8.64
CA SER A 145 1.69 -19.34 -9.28
C SER A 145 0.99 -20.24 -10.29
N ARG A 146 -0.30 -20.55 -10.09
CA ARG A 146 -1.09 -21.35 -11.05
C ARG A 146 -1.53 -20.58 -12.28
N VAL A 147 -1.89 -19.30 -12.14
CA VAL A 147 -2.49 -18.52 -13.23
C VAL A 147 -1.52 -17.57 -13.92
N ALA A 148 -0.38 -17.25 -13.28
CA ALA A 148 0.59 -16.27 -13.77
C ALA A 148 2.03 -16.59 -13.31
N ARG A 149 2.46 -17.85 -13.44
CA ARG A 149 3.72 -18.40 -12.89
C ARG A 149 4.97 -17.57 -13.20
N TYR A 150 5.09 -17.04 -14.40
CA TYR A 150 6.29 -16.31 -14.85
C TYR A 150 6.09 -14.80 -14.88
N SER A 151 5.13 -14.30 -14.12
CA SER A 151 4.81 -12.87 -14.05
C SER A 151 5.55 -12.19 -12.89
N THR A 152 5.63 -10.87 -12.97
CA THR A 152 6.07 -10.02 -11.85
C THR A 152 5.18 -10.15 -10.61
N TYR A 153 3.92 -10.56 -10.79
CA TYR A 153 3.01 -10.85 -9.68
C TYR A 153 3.49 -12.06 -8.87
N ALA A 154 3.97 -13.10 -9.52
CA ALA A 154 4.49 -14.30 -8.86
C ALA A 154 5.77 -13.98 -8.08
N GLN A 155 6.69 -13.23 -8.68
CA GLN A 155 7.91 -12.77 -8.02
C GLN A 155 7.61 -11.94 -6.76
N ALA A 156 6.70 -10.97 -6.88
CA ALA A 156 6.28 -10.14 -5.76
C ALA A 156 5.63 -10.96 -4.63
N ALA A 157 4.78 -11.93 -4.97
CA ALA A 157 4.15 -12.81 -3.98
C ALA A 157 5.17 -13.71 -3.25
N ASP A 158 6.19 -14.20 -3.95
CA ASP A 158 7.28 -14.99 -3.36
C ASP A 158 8.13 -14.15 -2.39
N GLU A 159 8.47 -12.91 -2.75
CA GLU A 159 9.19 -11.97 -1.89
C GLU A 159 8.38 -11.64 -0.62
N ILE A 160 7.08 -11.36 -0.77
CA ILE A 160 6.17 -11.08 0.35
C ILE A 160 6.11 -12.28 1.30
N TYR A 161 5.88 -13.48 0.77
CA TYR A 161 5.81 -14.69 1.58
C TYR A 161 7.11 -14.94 2.35
N THR A 162 8.26 -14.83 1.68
CA THR A 162 9.57 -15.02 2.30
C THR A 162 9.81 -14.06 3.44
N TYR A 163 9.48 -12.78 3.25
CA TYR A 163 9.57 -11.77 4.29
C TYR A 163 8.65 -12.09 5.48
N CYS A 164 7.38 -12.36 5.23
CA CYS A 164 6.39 -12.63 6.27
C CYS A 164 6.72 -13.89 7.07
N ARG A 165 7.18 -14.95 6.41
CA ARG A 165 7.63 -16.19 7.04
C ARG A 165 8.80 -15.95 7.99
N ARG A 166 9.79 -15.16 7.56
CA ARG A 166 10.93 -14.79 8.41
C ARG A 166 10.47 -14.07 9.67
N VAL A 167 9.61 -13.03 9.53
CA VAL A 167 9.07 -12.29 10.68
C VAL A 167 8.38 -13.22 11.67
N VAL A 168 7.46 -14.08 11.20
CA VAL A 168 6.75 -15.03 12.09
C VAL A 168 7.74 -15.97 12.80
N SER A 169 8.75 -16.50 12.09
CA SER A 169 9.74 -17.42 12.69
C SER A 169 10.60 -16.73 13.75
N GLU A 170 10.99 -15.47 13.56
CA GLU A 170 11.74 -14.68 14.54
C GLU A 170 10.96 -14.53 15.87
N TYR A 171 9.68 -14.22 15.80
CA TYR A 171 8.81 -14.11 17.00
C TYR A 171 8.48 -15.47 17.63
N GLU A 172 8.38 -16.56 16.84
CA GLU A 172 8.24 -17.91 17.37
C GLU A 172 9.46 -18.35 18.20
N ALA A 173 10.66 -18.01 17.76
CA ALA A 173 11.89 -18.32 18.48
C ALA A 173 11.94 -17.57 19.82
N HIS A 174 11.68 -16.26 19.83
CA HIS A 174 11.66 -15.46 21.05
C HIS A 174 10.64 -15.94 22.09
N ASN A 175 9.45 -16.41 21.66
CA ASN A 175 8.41 -16.91 22.58
C ASN A 175 8.69 -18.32 23.13
N LYS A 176 9.68 -19.05 22.60
CA LYS A 176 10.10 -20.36 23.14
C LYS A 176 11.20 -20.22 24.21
N ASP A 177 11.92 -19.10 24.18
CA ASP A 177 13.03 -18.83 25.09
C ASP A 177 12.60 -17.96 26.29
N ALA A 178 11.34 -17.53 26.34
CA ALA A 178 10.71 -16.75 27.42
C ALA A 178 9.78 -17.63 28.26
#